data_bde0496ed22df69da06f4eba8fad962b
#
_entry.id   bde0496ed22df69da06f4eba8fad962b
#
_cell.length_a   1.000
_cell.length_b   1.000
_cell.length_c   1.000
_cell.angle_alpha   90.00
_cell.angle_beta   90.00
_cell.angle_gamma   90.00
#
_symmetry.space_group_name_H-M   'P 1'
#
loop_
_entity.id
_entity.type
_entity.pdbx_description
1 polymer ?
#
loop_
_entity_poly.entity_id
_entity_poly.type
_entity_poly.pdbx_seq_one_letter_code
_entity_poly.pdbx_strand_id
1 'polypeptide(L)'
;MPQTQQQQTQHFWQAGRFRLDLQRAHIMGIVNVTPDSFSDGGQHADTRSALRHAESLIYQGAGILDIGGESTRPGAPPVPLEEELRRVLPVIKEAVRLGVAISVDTYKPEVMQAALDAGADIINDIHALRWRSSPQGLDGAQLVAQHANCGVCLMHMHRDPQTMQVQPMQGSVDEVVQAVTDFLQQRAHALGQLGVARERIVLDPGIGFGKTVPQNLALLKHQQRLQAAGHAVLAGWSRKSTLGAVLEALPPGITDVASRSDLLPHDRSLASVAAALLAVEHGARIVRVHDVAATRQALAVWHAMQALHVGAA
;
A
#
# COMPACT_ATOMS: atom_id res chain seq x y z
N MET A 1 38.77 -12.72 -0.50
CA MET A 1 37.98 -11.51 -0.78
C MET A 1 36.54 -11.95 -0.99
N PRO A 2 35.55 -11.58 -0.14
CA PRO A 2 34.16 -11.92 -0.40
C PRO A 2 33.71 -11.13 -1.62
N GLN A 3 33.22 -11.82 -2.62
CA GLN A 3 32.56 -11.22 -3.79
C GLN A 3 31.34 -10.47 -3.29
N THR A 4 31.33 -9.16 -3.41
CA THR A 4 30.16 -8.31 -3.22
C THR A 4 29.12 -8.77 -4.24
N GLN A 5 28.16 -9.59 -3.82
CA GLN A 5 26.98 -9.87 -4.65
C GLN A 5 26.32 -8.52 -4.91
N GLN A 6 26.46 -8.02 -6.14
CA GLN A 6 25.64 -6.92 -6.62
C GLN A 6 24.18 -7.35 -6.45
N GLN A 7 23.50 -6.74 -5.50
CA GLN A 7 22.06 -6.96 -5.27
C GLN A 7 21.35 -6.51 -6.54
N GLN A 8 20.88 -7.48 -7.32
CA GLN A 8 20.13 -7.19 -8.54
C GLN A 8 18.82 -6.50 -8.16
N THR A 9 18.61 -5.29 -8.65
CA THR A 9 17.37 -4.55 -8.51
C THR A 9 16.21 -5.32 -9.14
N GLN A 10 15.08 -5.39 -8.47
CA GLN A 10 13.86 -6.01 -9.00
C GLN A 10 13.34 -5.18 -10.18
N HIS A 11 13.28 -5.77 -11.36
CA HIS A 11 12.86 -5.09 -12.59
C HIS A 11 11.36 -5.22 -12.87
N PHE A 12 10.70 -6.21 -12.31
CA PHE A 12 9.27 -6.41 -12.45
C PHE A 12 8.66 -6.99 -11.16
N TRP A 13 7.37 -6.80 -10.99
CA TRP A 13 6.57 -7.46 -9.96
C TRP A 13 5.69 -8.52 -10.60
N GLN A 14 5.88 -9.78 -10.20
CA GLN A 14 4.97 -10.86 -10.58
C GLN A 14 3.73 -10.78 -9.69
N ALA A 15 2.63 -10.37 -10.26
CA ALA A 15 1.35 -10.10 -9.60
C ALA A 15 0.26 -10.94 -10.28
N GLY A 16 0.11 -12.19 -9.89
CA GLY A 16 -0.86 -13.12 -10.43
C GLY A 16 -0.71 -13.30 -11.95
N ARG A 17 -1.72 -12.86 -12.70
CA ARG A 17 -1.77 -12.87 -14.16
C ARG A 17 -0.88 -11.80 -14.81
N PHE A 18 -0.35 -10.85 -14.03
CA PHE A 18 0.36 -9.68 -14.53
C PHE A 18 1.84 -9.72 -14.16
N ARG A 19 2.65 -9.22 -15.07
CA ARG A 19 4.05 -8.91 -14.85
C ARG A 19 4.22 -7.39 -14.99
N LEU A 20 4.25 -6.71 -13.85
CA LEU A 20 4.30 -5.26 -13.80
C LEU A 20 5.74 -4.76 -13.91
N ASP A 21 6.04 -3.94 -14.91
CA ASP A 21 7.36 -3.35 -15.14
C ASP A 21 7.64 -2.25 -14.11
N LEU A 22 8.64 -2.46 -13.25
CA LEU A 22 9.04 -1.55 -12.17
C LEU A 22 10.01 -0.45 -12.60
N GLN A 23 10.32 -0.33 -13.89
CA GLN A 23 10.99 0.87 -14.41
C GLN A 23 10.08 2.10 -14.32
N ARG A 24 8.77 1.88 -14.23
CA ARG A 24 7.75 2.92 -14.03
C ARG A 24 7.09 2.77 -12.67
N ALA A 25 6.63 3.89 -12.11
CA ALA A 25 5.77 3.85 -10.94
C ALA A 25 4.34 3.44 -11.33
N HIS A 26 3.76 2.51 -10.56
CA HIS A 26 2.39 2.04 -10.72
C HIS A 26 1.47 2.71 -9.70
N ILE A 27 0.26 3.05 -10.12
CA ILE A 27 -0.78 3.59 -9.25
C ILE A 27 -1.72 2.45 -8.84
N MET A 28 -1.79 2.22 -7.54
CA MET A 28 -2.72 1.29 -6.91
C MET A 28 -3.88 2.10 -6.33
N GLY A 29 -5.05 2.00 -6.97
CA GLY A 29 -6.26 2.70 -6.56
C GLY A 29 -7.00 1.96 -5.46
N ILE A 30 -7.43 2.68 -4.43
CA ILE A 30 -8.10 2.13 -3.24
C ILE A 30 -9.60 1.96 -3.49
N VAL A 31 -10.11 0.73 -3.31
CA VAL A 31 -11.53 0.39 -3.38
C VAL A 31 -12.00 -0.13 -2.02
N ASN A 32 -12.51 0.76 -1.16
CA ASN A 32 -13.06 0.37 0.13
C ASN A 32 -14.50 -0.12 -0.03
N VAL A 33 -14.76 -1.36 0.39
CA VAL A 33 -16.09 -1.98 0.42
C VAL A 33 -16.60 -2.01 1.86
N THR A 34 -16.76 -0.82 2.45
CA THR A 34 -17.24 -0.65 3.83
C THR A 34 -18.60 0.03 3.82
N PRO A 35 -19.49 -0.21 4.83
CA PRO A 35 -20.83 0.37 4.90
C PRO A 35 -20.84 1.90 4.76
N ASP A 36 -19.85 2.59 5.34
CA ASP A 36 -19.73 4.05 5.30
C ASP A 36 -19.39 4.58 3.90
N SER A 37 -18.93 3.71 3.00
CA SER A 37 -18.54 4.11 1.66
C SER A 37 -19.71 4.13 0.67
N PHE A 38 -20.85 3.46 1.00
CA PHE A 38 -21.96 3.24 0.05
C PHE A 38 -23.34 3.14 0.75
N SER A 39 -23.73 4.11 1.53
CA SER A 39 -24.72 4.05 2.61
C SER A 39 -26.20 3.84 2.27
N ASP A 40 -26.67 3.65 1.01
CA ASP A 40 -28.11 3.75 0.73
C ASP A 40 -28.79 2.61 -0.04
N GLY A 41 -28.21 1.39 -0.16
CA GLY A 41 -28.84 0.49 -1.13
C GLY A 41 -28.81 -1.02 -0.91
N GLY A 42 -28.27 -1.52 0.19
CA GLY A 42 -28.14 -2.96 0.40
C GLY A 42 -27.03 -3.62 -0.47
N GLN A 43 -26.73 -4.90 -0.22
CA GLN A 43 -25.54 -5.62 -0.73
C GLN A 43 -25.30 -5.53 -2.25
N HIS A 44 -26.35 -5.60 -3.08
CA HIS A 44 -26.20 -5.50 -4.54
C HIS A 44 -25.93 -4.07 -5.02
N ALA A 45 -26.40 -3.07 -4.28
CA ALA A 45 -26.12 -1.67 -4.59
C ALA A 45 -24.68 -1.33 -4.21
N ASP A 46 -24.18 -1.85 -3.11
CA ASP A 46 -22.81 -1.67 -2.62
C ASP A 46 -21.79 -2.27 -3.60
N THR A 47 -22.01 -3.51 -4.07
CA THR A 47 -21.16 -4.16 -5.09
C THR A 47 -21.13 -3.35 -6.38
N ARG A 48 -22.27 -2.91 -6.91
CA ARG A 48 -22.33 -2.11 -8.14
C ARG A 48 -21.65 -0.75 -7.97
N SER A 49 -21.78 -0.14 -6.81
CA SER A 49 -21.12 1.13 -6.50
C SER A 49 -19.61 0.99 -6.42
N ALA A 50 -19.13 -0.07 -5.76
CA ALA A 50 -17.71 -0.39 -5.70
C ALA A 50 -17.12 -0.67 -7.10
N LEU A 51 -17.85 -1.37 -7.96
CA LEU A 51 -17.42 -1.63 -9.34
C LEU A 51 -17.37 -0.35 -10.18
N ARG A 52 -18.38 0.52 -10.13
CA ARG A 52 -18.34 1.82 -10.81
C ARG A 52 -17.16 2.68 -10.32
N HIS A 53 -16.87 2.63 -9.02
CA HIS A 53 -15.69 3.31 -8.47
C HIS A 53 -14.40 2.70 -9.01
N ALA A 54 -14.28 1.38 -9.03
CA ALA A 54 -13.16 0.65 -9.61
C ALA A 54 -12.91 1.03 -11.08
N GLU A 55 -13.96 1.02 -11.90
CA GLU A 55 -13.91 1.45 -13.32
C GLU A 55 -13.46 2.91 -13.45
N SER A 56 -13.97 3.79 -12.60
CA SER A 56 -13.54 5.20 -12.55
C SER A 56 -12.06 5.34 -12.23
N LEU A 57 -11.53 4.58 -11.25
CA LEU A 57 -10.11 4.60 -10.91
C LEU A 57 -9.24 4.10 -12.08
N ILE A 58 -9.67 3.06 -12.80
CA ILE A 58 -8.97 2.58 -14.02
C ILE A 58 -8.96 3.67 -15.09
N TYR A 59 -10.11 4.29 -15.36
CA TYR A 59 -10.20 5.41 -16.31
C TYR A 59 -9.26 6.57 -15.95
N GLN A 60 -9.10 6.85 -14.67
CA GLN A 60 -8.16 7.83 -14.13
C GLN A 60 -6.69 7.41 -14.25
N GLY A 61 -6.40 6.11 -14.46
CA GLY A 61 -5.06 5.58 -14.68
C GLY A 61 -4.52 4.65 -13.60
N ALA A 62 -5.36 4.07 -12.75
CA ALA A 62 -4.93 2.99 -11.86
C ALA A 62 -4.59 1.74 -12.68
N GLY A 63 -3.41 1.18 -12.47
CA GLY A 63 -2.98 -0.09 -13.04
C GLY A 63 -3.19 -1.28 -12.08
N ILE A 64 -3.51 -1.00 -10.83
CA ILE A 64 -3.82 -1.97 -9.78
C ILE A 64 -5.04 -1.43 -9.03
N LEU A 65 -5.99 -2.30 -8.70
CA LEU A 65 -7.07 -2.00 -7.76
C LEU A 65 -6.85 -2.77 -6.46
N ASP A 66 -6.95 -2.07 -5.33
CA ASP A 66 -6.76 -2.68 -4.00
C ASP A 66 -8.09 -2.68 -3.24
N ILE A 67 -8.71 -3.86 -3.15
CA ILE A 67 -10.07 -4.07 -2.65
C ILE A 67 -10.01 -4.50 -1.20
N GLY A 68 -10.57 -3.69 -0.29
CA GLY A 68 -10.61 -3.96 1.14
C GLY A 68 -12.02 -3.95 1.72
N GLY A 69 -12.36 -4.96 2.53
CA GLY A 69 -13.65 -5.09 3.23
C GLY A 69 -13.62 -4.65 4.68
N GLU A 70 -12.43 -4.41 5.22
CA GLU A 70 -12.21 -3.97 6.61
C GLU A 70 -11.42 -2.65 6.62
N SER A 71 -11.84 -1.73 7.48
CA SER A 71 -11.08 -0.49 7.69
C SER A 71 -9.91 -0.74 8.63
N THR A 72 -8.69 -0.46 8.17
CA THR A 72 -7.47 -0.52 8.99
C THR A 72 -7.09 0.82 9.62
N ARG A 73 -8.02 1.80 9.63
CA ARG A 73 -7.82 3.09 10.30
C ARG A 73 -7.68 2.91 11.81
N PRO A 74 -6.92 3.80 12.50
CA PRO A 74 -6.82 3.75 13.95
C PRO A 74 -8.19 3.72 14.63
N GLY A 75 -8.38 2.76 15.54
CA GLY A 75 -9.62 2.62 16.30
C GLY A 75 -10.78 1.95 15.56
N ALA A 76 -10.61 1.56 14.29
CA ALA A 76 -11.65 0.82 13.60
C ALA A 76 -11.90 -0.56 14.24
N PRO A 77 -13.16 -0.95 14.46
CA PRO A 77 -13.47 -2.28 14.97
C PRO A 77 -13.12 -3.35 13.92
N PRO A 78 -12.63 -4.53 14.35
CA PRO A 78 -12.39 -5.64 13.44
C PRO A 78 -13.71 -6.13 12.84
N VAL A 79 -13.66 -6.52 11.57
CA VAL A 79 -14.80 -7.07 10.84
C VAL A 79 -14.78 -8.60 10.97
N PRO A 80 -15.91 -9.26 11.30
CA PRO A 80 -16.00 -10.72 11.30
C PRO A 80 -15.64 -11.31 9.91
N LEU A 81 -15.05 -12.51 9.90
CA LEU A 81 -14.63 -13.20 8.68
C LEU A 81 -15.73 -13.28 7.62
N GLU A 82 -16.90 -13.80 8.01
CA GLU A 82 -18.05 -13.95 7.09
C GLU A 82 -18.51 -12.63 6.48
N GLU A 83 -18.45 -11.57 7.26
CA GLU A 83 -18.85 -10.25 6.80
C GLU A 83 -17.81 -9.67 5.81
N GLU A 84 -16.52 -9.86 6.05
CA GLU A 84 -15.47 -9.43 5.13
C GLU A 84 -15.57 -10.19 3.79
N LEU A 85 -15.73 -11.52 3.84
CA LEU A 85 -15.97 -12.36 2.67
C LEU A 85 -17.19 -11.88 1.86
N ARG A 86 -18.29 -11.60 2.56
CA ARG A 86 -19.54 -11.12 1.96
C ARG A 86 -19.34 -9.79 1.22
N ARG A 87 -18.48 -8.92 1.73
CA ARG A 87 -18.17 -7.61 1.12
C ARG A 87 -17.26 -7.75 -0.10
N VAL A 88 -16.13 -8.43 0.03
CA VAL A 88 -15.07 -8.38 -0.98
C VAL A 88 -15.28 -9.34 -2.14
N LEU A 89 -15.77 -10.55 -1.92
CA LEU A 89 -15.83 -11.59 -2.96
C LEU A 89 -16.71 -11.22 -4.16
N PRO A 90 -17.92 -10.64 -4.00
CA PRO A 90 -18.71 -10.23 -5.15
C PRO A 90 -18.01 -9.15 -6.00
N VAL A 91 -17.28 -8.24 -5.36
CA VAL A 91 -16.53 -7.18 -6.06
C VAL A 91 -15.33 -7.78 -6.80
N ILE A 92 -14.55 -8.64 -6.15
CA ILE A 92 -13.38 -9.30 -6.76
C ILE A 92 -13.78 -10.09 -8.00
N LYS A 93 -14.83 -10.94 -7.92
CA LYS A 93 -15.30 -11.78 -9.03
C LYS A 93 -15.62 -11.00 -10.31
N GLU A 94 -16.13 -9.79 -10.17
CA GLU A 94 -16.39 -8.93 -11.32
C GLU A 94 -15.16 -8.10 -11.71
N ALA A 95 -14.42 -7.58 -10.72
CA ALA A 95 -13.25 -6.73 -10.96
C ALA A 95 -12.13 -7.46 -11.73
N VAL A 96 -11.97 -8.78 -11.57
CA VAL A 96 -10.97 -9.58 -12.30
C VAL A 96 -11.10 -9.51 -13.82
N ARG A 97 -12.27 -9.07 -14.33
CA ARG A 97 -12.56 -8.89 -15.76
C ARG A 97 -12.15 -7.53 -16.29
N LEU A 98 -11.77 -6.59 -15.42
CA LEU A 98 -11.48 -5.19 -15.78
C LEU A 98 -10.10 -4.99 -16.41
N GLY A 99 -9.28 -6.05 -16.53
CA GLY A 99 -8.01 -6.02 -17.28
C GLY A 99 -6.83 -5.36 -16.55
N VAL A 100 -6.96 -5.11 -15.24
CA VAL A 100 -5.88 -4.63 -14.34
C VAL A 100 -5.64 -5.63 -13.22
N ALA A 101 -4.49 -5.53 -12.54
CA ALA A 101 -4.19 -6.39 -11.41
C ALA A 101 -5.13 -6.11 -10.23
N ILE A 102 -5.66 -7.17 -9.62
CA ILE A 102 -6.57 -7.09 -8.48
C ILE A 102 -5.84 -7.51 -7.21
N SER A 103 -5.73 -6.56 -6.29
CA SER A 103 -5.18 -6.74 -4.94
C SER A 103 -6.33 -6.88 -3.93
N VAL A 104 -6.18 -7.75 -2.95
CA VAL A 104 -7.06 -7.81 -1.78
C VAL A 104 -6.32 -7.30 -0.55
N ASP A 105 -6.87 -6.26 0.10
CA ASP A 105 -6.37 -5.69 1.36
C ASP A 105 -7.00 -6.45 2.52
N THR A 106 -6.29 -7.46 3.03
CA THR A 106 -6.74 -8.31 4.13
C THR A 106 -5.56 -8.95 4.85
N TYR A 107 -5.73 -9.19 6.15
CA TYR A 107 -4.78 -9.94 6.96
C TYR A 107 -5.28 -11.35 7.31
N LYS A 108 -6.52 -11.70 6.94
CA LYS A 108 -7.14 -13.01 7.26
C LYS A 108 -6.83 -14.03 6.16
N PRO A 109 -6.11 -15.13 6.47
CA PRO A 109 -5.75 -16.14 5.46
C PRO A 109 -6.96 -16.78 4.76
N GLU A 110 -8.10 -16.88 5.44
CA GLU A 110 -9.33 -17.42 4.86
C GLU A 110 -9.89 -16.49 3.77
N VAL A 111 -9.78 -15.14 3.97
CA VAL A 111 -10.15 -14.15 2.96
C VAL A 111 -9.14 -14.16 1.82
N MET A 112 -7.83 -14.29 2.12
CA MET A 112 -6.77 -14.42 1.10
C MET A 112 -7.04 -15.60 0.18
N GLN A 113 -7.33 -16.80 0.75
CA GLN A 113 -7.63 -17.99 -0.03
C GLN A 113 -8.84 -17.78 -0.94
N ALA A 114 -9.95 -17.30 -0.37
CA ALA A 114 -11.18 -17.09 -1.14
C ALA A 114 -11.02 -16.03 -2.23
N ALA A 115 -10.23 -14.98 -1.98
CA ALA A 115 -9.92 -13.95 -2.97
C ALA A 115 -9.06 -14.50 -4.12
N LEU A 116 -8.03 -15.29 -3.82
CA LEU A 116 -7.20 -15.95 -4.84
C LEU A 116 -8.01 -16.94 -5.67
N ASP A 117 -8.88 -17.72 -5.05
CA ASP A 117 -9.80 -18.65 -5.74
C ASP A 117 -10.79 -17.89 -6.65
N ALA A 118 -11.14 -16.64 -6.28
CA ALA A 118 -11.96 -15.74 -7.09
C ALA A 118 -11.18 -15.04 -8.21
N GLY A 119 -9.86 -15.19 -8.26
CA GLY A 119 -8.99 -14.67 -9.32
C GLY A 119 -8.23 -13.39 -8.94
N ALA A 120 -8.13 -13.02 -7.66
CA ALA A 120 -7.24 -11.96 -7.22
C ALA A 120 -5.78 -12.28 -7.55
N ASP A 121 -5.00 -11.25 -7.82
CA ASP A 121 -3.61 -11.34 -8.28
C ASP A 121 -2.60 -11.06 -7.17
N ILE A 122 -2.99 -10.29 -6.15
CA ILE A 122 -2.11 -9.76 -5.12
C ILE A 122 -2.77 -9.90 -3.74
N ILE A 123 -1.98 -10.29 -2.76
CA ILE A 123 -2.32 -10.17 -1.33
C ILE A 123 -1.59 -8.95 -0.77
N ASN A 124 -2.34 -7.98 -0.22
CA ASN A 124 -1.81 -6.82 0.49
C ASN A 124 -2.13 -6.96 1.98
N ASP A 125 -1.11 -7.24 2.80
CA ASP A 125 -1.33 -7.61 4.20
C ASP A 125 -0.57 -6.72 5.18
N ILE A 126 -1.34 -6.00 6.01
CA ILE A 126 -0.83 -5.13 7.08
C ILE A 126 -0.05 -5.87 8.17
N HIS A 127 -0.23 -7.17 8.32
CA HIS A 127 0.47 -8.03 9.29
C HIS A 127 1.68 -8.76 8.70
N ALA A 128 1.98 -8.58 7.42
CA ALA A 128 3.07 -9.27 6.72
C ALA A 128 3.00 -10.80 6.87
N LEU A 129 1.80 -11.36 6.69
CA LEU A 129 1.47 -12.79 6.76
C LEU A 129 1.82 -13.46 8.11
N ARG A 130 1.68 -12.72 9.21
CA ARG A 130 1.93 -13.26 10.58
C ARG A 130 0.65 -13.60 11.33
N TRP A 131 -0.48 -13.08 10.88
CA TRP A 131 -1.74 -13.30 11.57
C TRP A 131 -2.31 -14.69 11.29
N ARG A 132 -2.98 -15.27 12.26
CA ARG A 132 -3.70 -16.52 12.16
C ARG A 132 -4.97 -16.46 12.99
N SER A 133 -6.04 -17.06 12.51
CA SER A 133 -7.31 -17.18 13.26
C SER A 133 -7.19 -18.07 14.49
N SER A 134 -6.33 -19.09 14.41
CA SER A 134 -6.00 -20.01 15.50
C SER A 134 -4.61 -20.63 15.26
N PRO A 135 -3.97 -21.27 16.26
CA PRO A 135 -2.69 -21.96 16.07
C PRO A 135 -2.71 -23.03 14.96
N GLN A 136 -3.87 -23.65 14.72
CA GLN A 136 -4.10 -24.64 13.66
C GLN A 136 -4.78 -24.05 12.43
N GLY A 137 -5.08 -22.72 12.44
CA GLY A 137 -5.69 -22.02 11.32
C GLY A 137 -4.78 -21.96 10.10
N LEU A 138 -5.34 -21.50 8.97
CA LEU A 138 -4.59 -21.28 7.75
C LEU A 138 -3.41 -20.36 8.00
N ASP A 139 -2.29 -20.62 7.32
CA ASP A 139 -1.09 -19.81 7.35
C ASP A 139 -0.97 -19.02 6.05
N GLY A 140 -1.09 -17.69 6.13
CA GLY A 140 -1.01 -16.81 4.96
C GLY A 140 0.31 -16.95 4.22
N ALA A 141 1.43 -17.20 4.89
CA ALA A 141 2.73 -17.38 4.24
C ALA A 141 2.79 -18.70 3.44
N GLN A 142 2.27 -19.77 4.01
CA GLN A 142 2.17 -21.05 3.29
C GLN A 142 1.20 -20.97 2.12
N LEU A 143 0.06 -20.32 2.30
CA LEU A 143 -0.92 -20.07 1.23
C LEU A 143 -0.29 -19.34 0.04
N VAL A 144 0.42 -18.24 0.30
CA VAL A 144 1.14 -17.48 -0.75
C VAL A 144 2.23 -18.34 -1.39
N ALA A 145 2.95 -19.16 -0.62
CA ALA A 145 3.99 -20.06 -1.14
C ALA A 145 3.41 -21.15 -2.05
N GLN A 146 2.26 -21.69 -1.73
CA GLN A 146 1.58 -22.72 -2.54
C GLN A 146 0.96 -22.15 -3.82
N HIS A 147 0.62 -20.87 -3.84
CA HIS A 147 0.07 -20.22 -5.03
C HIS A 147 1.19 -19.73 -5.95
N ALA A 148 1.30 -20.30 -7.16
CA ALA A 148 2.48 -20.16 -8.01
C ALA A 148 2.87 -18.72 -8.38
N ASN A 149 1.90 -17.82 -8.61
CA ASN A 149 2.14 -16.50 -9.20
C ASN A 149 1.59 -15.32 -8.36
N CYS A 150 0.94 -15.58 -7.23
CA CYS A 150 0.39 -14.52 -6.40
C CYS A 150 1.47 -13.51 -6.01
N GLY A 151 1.24 -12.23 -6.29
CA GLY A 151 2.04 -11.14 -5.76
C GLY A 151 1.70 -10.89 -4.29
N VAL A 152 2.66 -10.39 -3.52
CA VAL A 152 2.43 -10.09 -2.09
C VAL A 152 3.07 -8.76 -1.72
N CYS A 153 2.32 -7.94 -0.98
CA CYS A 153 2.83 -6.76 -0.30
C CYS A 153 2.92 -7.06 1.20
N LEU A 154 4.13 -6.96 1.75
CA LEU A 154 4.42 -7.14 3.16
C LEU A 154 4.53 -5.79 3.84
N MET A 155 3.62 -5.48 4.76
CA MET A 155 3.64 -4.19 5.46
C MET A 155 4.16 -4.32 6.90
N HIS A 156 4.90 -3.31 7.35
CA HIS A 156 5.26 -3.15 8.75
C HIS A 156 4.19 -2.40 9.52
N MET A 157 3.61 -3.04 10.52
CA MET A 157 2.76 -2.41 11.53
C MET A 157 3.32 -2.63 12.93
N HIS A 158 3.32 -1.57 13.75
CA HIS A 158 3.62 -1.67 15.17
C HIS A 158 2.33 -1.89 15.96
N ARG A 159 2.24 -3.01 16.71
CA ARG A 159 1.04 -3.48 17.42
C ARG A 159 -0.13 -3.82 16.47
N ASP A 160 -1.33 -3.44 16.84
CA ASP A 160 -2.58 -3.66 16.10
C ASP A 160 -3.25 -2.31 15.76
N PRO A 161 -4.20 -2.27 14.83
CA PRO A 161 -4.86 -1.03 14.41
C PRO A 161 -5.57 -0.27 15.55
N GLN A 162 -5.97 -0.97 16.61
CA GLN A 162 -6.71 -0.38 17.72
C GLN A 162 -5.79 0.39 18.67
N THR A 163 -4.58 -0.12 18.91
CA THR A 163 -3.64 0.40 19.92
C THR A 163 -2.42 1.12 19.35
N MET A 164 -2.14 0.99 18.07
CA MET A 164 -0.92 1.49 17.42
C MET A 164 -0.67 3.00 17.59
N GLN A 165 -1.72 3.82 17.68
CA GLN A 165 -1.58 5.28 17.84
C GLN A 165 -1.48 5.72 19.29
N VAL A 166 -1.96 4.88 20.22
CA VAL A 166 -1.86 5.17 21.69
C VAL A 166 -0.42 4.97 22.16
N GLN A 167 0.27 4.00 21.58
CA GLN A 167 1.65 3.66 21.93
C GLN A 167 2.48 3.44 20.65
N PRO A 168 2.87 4.52 19.95
CA PRO A 168 3.70 4.38 18.75
C PRO A 168 5.07 3.81 19.09
N MET A 169 5.82 3.42 18.05
CA MET A 169 7.19 2.92 18.20
C MET A 169 8.04 3.90 19.01
N GLN A 170 8.78 3.35 19.96
CA GLN A 170 9.76 4.10 20.74
C GLN A 170 11.12 4.10 20.03
N GLY A 171 11.97 5.07 20.34
CA GLY A 171 13.30 5.21 19.77
C GLY A 171 13.44 6.42 18.86
N SER A 172 14.68 6.71 18.51
CA SER A 172 15.04 7.74 17.53
C SER A 172 14.50 7.42 16.13
N VAL A 173 14.46 8.40 15.26
CA VAL A 173 14.01 8.20 13.88
C VAL A 173 14.88 7.19 13.12
N ASP A 174 16.18 7.18 13.36
CA ASP A 174 17.11 6.24 12.72
C ASP A 174 16.91 4.81 13.22
N GLU A 175 16.71 4.60 14.54
CA GLU A 175 16.39 3.29 15.10
C GLU A 175 15.08 2.74 14.54
N VAL A 176 14.06 3.58 14.38
CA VAL A 176 12.78 3.15 13.78
C VAL A 176 12.93 2.80 12.30
N VAL A 177 13.66 3.60 11.52
CA VAL A 177 13.93 3.28 10.10
C VAL A 177 14.67 1.95 9.99
N GLN A 178 15.66 1.71 10.85
CA GLN A 178 16.40 0.44 10.87
C GLN A 178 15.51 -0.73 11.27
N ALA A 179 14.73 -0.60 12.34
CA ALA A 179 13.85 -1.66 12.83
C ALA A 179 12.78 -2.05 11.80
N VAL A 180 12.19 -1.06 11.10
CA VAL A 180 11.23 -1.31 10.02
C VAL A 180 11.90 -2.03 8.84
N THR A 181 13.11 -1.62 8.48
CA THR A 181 13.88 -2.24 7.40
C THR A 181 14.19 -3.70 7.72
N ASP A 182 14.75 -3.95 8.91
CA ASP A 182 15.12 -5.30 9.37
C ASP A 182 13.91 -6.23 9.43
N PHE A 183 12.78 -5.74 9.95
CA PHE A 183 11.54 -6.49 10.00
C PHE A 183 11.09 -6.92 8.60
N LEU A 184 11.03 -6.00 7.65
CA LEU A 184 10.55 -6.30 6.30
C LEU A 184 11.50 -7.23 5.56
N GLN A 185 12.82 -7.08 5.74
CA GLN A 185 13.83 -7.99 5.19
C GLN A 185 13.69 -9.40 5.76
N GLN A 186 13.50 -9.53 7.08
CA GLN A 186 13.27 -10.81 7.73
C GLN A 186 12.00 -11.48 7.22
N ARG A 187 10.91 -10.71 7.00
CA ARG A 187 9.68 -11.26 6.45
C ARG A 187 9.84 -11.73 5.01
N ALA A 188 10.49 -10.92 4.15
CA ALA A 188 10.80 -11.31 2.77
C ALA A 188 11.71 -12.55 2.73
N HIS A 189 12.73 -12.61 3.58
CA HIS A 189 13.60 -13.78 3.69
C HIS A 189 12.81 -15.04 4.11
N ALA A 190 11.93 -14.93 5.09
CA ALA A 190 11.10 -16.05 5.55
C ALA A 190 10.21 -16.60 4.42
N LEU A 191 9.63 -15.72 3.57
CA LEU A 191 8.88 -16.16 2.38
C LEU A 191 9.80 -16.82 1.34
N GLY A 192 11.00 -16.30 1.13
CA GLY A 192 12.01 -16.90 0.26
C GLY A 192 12.37 -18.32 0.69
N GLN A 193 12.46 -18.60 2.00
CA GLN A 193 12.68 -19.96 2.54
C GLN A 193 11.52 -20.92 2.25
N LEU A 194 10.31 -20.38 2.06
CA LEU A 194 9.13 -21.14 1.63
C LEU A 194 9.03 -21.28 0.08
N GLY A 195 10.04 -20.78 -0.65
CA GLY A 195 10.07 -20.87 -2.12
C GLY A 195 9.35 -19.72 -2.84
N VAL A 196 8.93 -18.67 -2.15
CA VAL A 196 8.34 -17.50 -2.82
C VAL A 196 9.44 -16.69 -3.51
N ALA A 197 9.36 -16.57 -4.83
CA ALA A 197 10.33 -15.83 -5.62
C ALA A 197 10.34 -14.33 -5.24
N ARG A 198 11.52 -13.72 -5.23
CA ARG A 198 11.74 -12.32 -4.87
C ARG A 198 10.85 -11.37 -5.69
N GLU A 199 10.67 -11.67 -6.97
CA GLU A 199 9.87 -10.89 -7.92
C GLU A 199 8.38 -10.84 -7.56
N ARG A 200 7.93 -11.68 -6.64
CA ARG A 200 6.55 -11.69 -6.13
C ARG A 200 6.36 -10.78 -4.91
N ILE A 201 7.44 -10.31 -4.29
CA ILE A 201 7.41 -9.63 -2.99
C ILE A 201 7.65 -8.13 -3.17
N VAL A 202 6.79 -7.33 -2.58
CA VAL A 202 6.89 -5.87 -2.44
C VAL A 202 6.83 -5.51 -0.96
N LEU A 203 7.57 -4.49 -0.54
CA LEU A 203 7.68 -4.06 0.85
C LEU A 203 6.98 -2.72 1.06
N ASP A 204 6.18 -2.60 2.14
CA ASP A 204 5.54 -1.35 2.56
C ASP A 204 6.02 -0.97 3.98
N PRO A 205 6.63 0.20 4.17
CA PRO A 205 7.06 0.67 5.50
C PRO A 205 5.90 0.91 6.48
N GLY A 206 4.66 0.92 6.01
CA GLY A 206 3.47 1.10 6.84
C GLY A 206 3.37 2.49 7.45
N ILE A 207 3.36 3.52 6.60
CA ILE A 207 3.19 4.91 7.02
C ILE A 207 1.87 5.08 7.79
N GLY A 208 1.94 5.68 8.99
CA GLY A 208 0.79 5.90 9.85
C GLY A 208 0.37 4.68 10.68
N PHE A 209 1.09 3.56 10.62
CA PHE A 209 0.82 2.37 11.41
C PHE A 209 1.77 2.28 12.60
N GLY A 210 1.39 2.94 13.70
CA GLY A 210 2.12 2.92 14.98
C GLY A 210 3.46 3.68 14.96
N LYS A 211 3.53 4.76 14.21
CA LYS A 211 4.72 5.63 14.09
C LYS A 211 4.35 7.08 14.29
N THR A 212 5.24 7.85 14.88
CA THR A 212 5.09 9.31 15.05
C THR A 212 5.27 10.05 13.72
N VAL A 213 4.89 11.32 13.67
CA VAL A 213 5.07 12.18 12.47
C VAL A 213 6.53 12.23 12.03
N PRO A 214 7.52 12.52 12.91
CA PRO A 214 8.92 12.49 12.52
C PRO A 214 9.41 11.13 12.01
N GLN A 215 8.96 10.02 12.61
CA GLN A 215 9.32 8.67 12.19
C GLN A 215 8.76 8.34 10.79
N ASN A 216 7.52 8.73 10.51
CA ASN A 216 6.93 8.56 9.17
C ASN A 216 7.69 9.36 8.11
N LEU A 217 8.05 10.62 8.40
CA LEU A 217 8.83 11.46 7.48
C LEU A 217 10.25 10.91 7.29
N ALA A 218 10.87 10.35 8.33
CA ALA A 218 12.16 9.68 8.22
C ALA A 218 12.11 8.44 7.33
N LEU A 219 11.04 7.64 7.42
CA LEU A 219 10.82 6.49 6.52
C LEU A 219 10.68 6.92 5.06
N LEU A 220 10.06 8.07 4.77
CA LEU A 220 10.04 8.64 3.43
C LEU A 220 11.44 9.05 2.98
N LYS A 221 12.11 9.87 3.77
CA LYS A 221 13.45 10.40 3.47
C LYS A 221 14.50 9.30 3.26
N HIS A 222 14.42 8.21 4.03
CA HIS A 222 15.38 7.11 3.99
C HIS A 222 14.82 5.84 3.33
N GLN A 223 13.75 5.95 2.54
CA GLN A 223 13.08 4.83 1.87
C GLN A 223 14.03 3.96 1.03
N GLN A 224 15.10 4.53 0.51
CA GLN A 224 16.14 3.82 -0.22
C GLN A 224 16.80 2.67 0.58
N ARG A 225 16.80 2.75 1.94
CA ARG A 225 17.29 1.64 2.79
C ARG A 225 16.44 0.38 2.63
N LEU A 226 15.14 0.51 2.40
CA LEU A 226 14.25 -0.62 2.12
C LEU A 226 14.59 -1.30 0.78
N GLN A 227 15.00 -0.52 -0.21
CA GLN A 227 15.40 -1.03 -1.51
C GLN A 227 16.72 -1.79 -1.48
N ALA A 228 17.58 -1.53 -0.49
CA ALA A 228 18.85 -2.24 -0.31
C ALA A 228 18.65 -3.77 -0.15
N ALA A 229 17.45 -4.24 0.21
CA ALA A 229 17.07 -5.65 0.20
C ALA A 229 16.80 -6.21 -1.22
N GLY A 230 16.81 -5.38 -2.26
CA GLY A 230 16.54 -5.78 -3.65
C GLY A 230 15.05 -5.96 -3.98
N HIS A 231 14.14 -5.56 -3.09
CA HIS A 231 12.70 -5.58 -3.30
C HIS A 231 12.16 -4.21 -3.69
N ALA A 232 11.09 -4.18 -4.50
CA ALA A 232 10.36 -2.95 -4.77
C ALA A 232 9.61 -2.47 -3.51
N VAL A 233 9.35 -1.16 -3.45
CA VAL A 233 8.66 -0.53 -2.34
C VAL A 233 7.29 0.00 -2.80
N LEU A 234 6.26 -0.30 -2.00
CA LEU A 234 4.95 0.33 -2.04
C LEU A 234 4.91 1.43 -0.98
N ALA A 235 4.33 2.57 -1.34
CA ALA A 235 4.16 3.71 -0.44
C ALA A 235 2.68 4.13 -0.36
N GLY A 236 2.10 4.02 0.85
CA GLY A 236 0.72 4.38 1.15
C GLY A 236 0.61 5.67 1.97
N TRP A 237 0.75 6.84 1.34
CA TRP A 237 0.68 8.15 2.01
C TRP A 237 -0.72 8.78 2.01
N SER A 238 -1.59 8.30 1.13
CA SER A 238 -2.84 8.98 0.81
C SER A 238 -3.75 9.18 2.03
N ARG A 239 -4.05 10.42 2.31
CA ARG A 239 -4.94 10.93 3.37
C ARG A 239 -4.51 10.53 4.79
N LYS A 240 -3.23 10.19 5.01
CA LYS A 240 -2.73 9.82 6.35
C LYS A 240 -2.73 11.02 7.31
N SER A 241 -2.92 10.73 8.61
CA SER A 241 -2.93 11.75 9.68
C SER A 241 -1.61 12.52 9.78
N THR A 242 -0.49 11.88 9.46
CA THR A 242 0.83 12.51 9.36
C THR A 242 0.81 13.76 8.46
N LEU A 243 0.13 13.69 7.31
CA LEU A 243 0.03 14.83 6.40
C LEU A 243 -0.82 15.96 6.99
N GLY A 244 -1.90 15.62 7.70
CA GLY A 244 -2.69 16.62 8.44
C GLY A 244 -1.83 17.37 9.47
N ALA A 245 -1.08 16.64 10.28
CA ALA A 245 -0.18 17.24 11.28
C ALA A 245 0.92 18.12 10.64
N VAL A 246 1.44 17.74 9.47
CA VAL A 246 2.40 18.58 8.73
C VAL A 246 1.74 19.87 8.25
N LEU A 247 0.53 19.81 7.72
CA LEU A 247 -0.21 21.00 7.25
C LEU A 247 -0.57 21.95 8.40
N GLU A 248 -0.93 21.41 9.57
CA GLU A 248 -1.22 22.19 10.77
C GLU A 248 0.03 22.89 11.35
N ALA A 249 1.20 22.31 11.16
CA ALA A 249 2.49 22.81 11.67
C ALA A 249 3.19 23.80 10.72
N LEU A 250 2.59 24.18 9.59
CA LEU A 250 3.18 25.15 8.68
C LEU A 250 3.43 26.49 9.38
N PRO A 251 4.67 27.08 9.27
CA PRO A 251 4.99 28.34 9.90
C PRO A 251 4.11 29.48 9.34
N PRO A 252 3.70 30.44 10.21
CA PRO A 252 3.06 31.67 9.75
C PRO A 252 4.01 32.38 8.77
N GLY A 253 3.50 32.79 7.62
CA GLY A 253 4.29 33.45 6.56
C GLY A 253 4.32 32.68 5.23
N ILE A 254 4.15 31.35 5.24
CA ILE A 254 3.80 30.61 4.03
C ILE A 254 2.29 30.72 3.73
N THR A 255 1.54 31.19 4.72
CA THR A 255 0.07 31.27 4.74
C THR A 255 -0.46 32.70 4.92
N ASP A 256 0.26 33.73 4.52
CA ASP A 256 -0.25 35.14 4.53
C ASP A 256 -1.38 35.37 3.50
N VAL A 257 -1.98 34.30 2.99
CA VAL A 257 -3.25 34.38 2.30
C VAL A 257 -4.36 34.39 3.35
N ALA A 258 -5.08 35.47 3.38
CA ALA A 258 -6.23 35.70 4.24
C ALA A 258 -7.11 34.44 4.36
N SER A 259 -7.48 34.17 5.61
CA SER A 259 -8.41 33.13 6.03
C SER A 259 -7.93 31.67 5.94
N ARG A 260 -7.39 31.19 7.05
CA ARG A 260 -7.30 29.75 7.38
C ARG A 260 -8.64 28.98 7.30
N SER A 261 -9.74 29.68 7.06
CA SER A 261 -11.09 29.10 7.01
C SER A 261 -11.42 28.42 5.68
N ASP A 262 -10.72 28.75 4.59
CA ASP A 262 -11.05 28.24 3.25
C ASP A 262 -10.22 27.05 2.80
N LEU A 263 -9.08 26.80 3.45
CA LEU A 263 -8.38 25.52 3.37
C LEU A 263 -9.05 24.62 4.39
N LEU A 264 -10.04 23.83 3.93
CA LEU A 264 -10.71 22.83 4.79
C LEU A 264 -9.64 22.03 5.54
N PRO A 265 -9.61 22.03 6.89
CA PRO A 265 -8.58 21.36 7.70
C PRO A 265 -8.46 19.87 7.42
N HIS A 266 -9.33 19.34 6.60
CA HIS A 266 -9.47 17.91 6.28
C HIS A 266 -9.09 17.56 4.84
N ASP A 267 -8.88 18.52 3.92
CA ASP A 267 -8.45 18.18 2.57
C ASP A 267 -6.93 17.96 2.53
N ARG A 268 -6.55 16.69 2.50
CA ARG A 268 -5.17 16.23 2.39
C ARG A 268 -4.81 15.78 0.97
N SER A 269 -5.63 16.07 -0.02
CA SER A 269 -5.47 15.54 -1.38
C SER A 269 -4.16 16.01 -2.01
N LEU A 270 -3.87 17.31 -2.00
CA LEU A 270 -2.62 17.84 -2.53
C LEU A 270 -1.39 17.34 -1.77
N ALA A 271 -1.44 17.33 -0.44
CA ALA A 271 -0.35 16.79 0.39
C ALA A 271 -0.14 15.30 0.12
N SER A 272 -1.21 14.54 -0.15
CA SER A 272 -1.14 13.12 -0.52
C SER A 272 -0.44 12.92 -1.85
N VAL A 273 -0.75 13.74 -2.86
CA VAL A 273 -0.10 13.72 -4.17
C VAL A 273 1.39 14.09 -4.06
N ALA A 274 1.71 15.15 -3.31
CA ALA A 274 3.09 15.55 -3.06
C ALA A 274 3.89 14.43 -2.38
N ALA A 275 3.34 13.81 -1.34
CA ALA A 275 4.00 12.70 -0.64
C ALA A 275 4.16 11.46 -1.53
N ALA A 276 3.20 11.14 -2.39
CA ALA A 276 3.31 10.06 -3.37
C ALA A 276 4.42 10.33 -4.39
N LEU A 277 4.51 11.56 -4.91
CA LEU A 277 5.57 11.97 -5.83
C LEU A 277 6.96 11.88 -5.16
N LEU A 278 7.10 12.40 -3.94
CA LEU A 278 8.34 12.28 -3.17
C LEU A 278 8.70 10.81 -2.89
N ALA A 279 7.72 9.96 -2.60
CA ALA A 279 7.97 8.54 -2.42
C ALA A 279 8.53 7.90 -3.70
N VAL A 280 8.00 8.26 -4.87
CA VAL A 280 8.53 7.77 -6.16
C VAL A 280 9.94 8.30 -6.42
N GLU A 281 10.21 9.57 -6.13
CA GLU A 281 11.55 10.16 -6.21
C GLU A 281 12.55 9.43 -5.30
N HIS A 282 12.13 9.04 -4.11
CA HIS A 282 12.92 8.21 -3.19
C HIS A 282 12.84 6.70 -3.51
N GLY A 283 12.31 6.32 -4.68
CA GLY A 283 12.41 5.00 -5.26
C GLY A 283 11.22 4.06 -5.04
N ALA A 284 10.07 4.51 -4.50
CA ALA A 284 8.86 3.71 -4.56
C ALA A 284 8.49 3.39 -6.01
N ARG A 285 7.99 2.18 -6.24
CA ARG A 285 7.52 1.75 -7.55
C ARG A 285 6.03 1.48 -7.58
N ILE A 286 5.38 1.43 -6.43
CA ILE A 286 3.93 1.38 -6.30
C ILE A 286 3.50 2.50 -5.32
N VAL A 287 2.49 3.28 -5.69
CA VAL A 287 1.84 4.25 -4.82
C VAL A 287 0.37 3.91 -4.63
N ARG A 288 -0.04 3.69 -3.37
CA ARG A 288 -1.41 3.33 -3.00
C ARG A 288 -2.18 4.59 -2.62
N VAL A 289 -3.18 4.95 -3.43
CA VAL A 289 -3.82 6.27 -3.38
C VAL A 289 -5.34 6.24 -3.55
N HIS A 290 -6.02 7.27 -3.01
CA HIS A 290 -7.43 7.58 -3.30
C HIS A 290 -7.55 8.47 -4.55
N ASP A 291 -6.64 9.44 -4.71
CA ASP A 291 -6.73 10.52 -5.70
C ASP A 291 -5.90 10.17 -6.95
N VAL A 292 -6.37 9.16 -7.72
CA VAL A 292 -5.64 8.55 -8.84
C VAL A 292 -5.33 9.57 -9.94
N ALA A 293 -6.31 10.37 -10.38
CA ALA A 293 -6.13 11.31 -11.49
C ALA A 293 -5.04 12.35 -11.18
N ALA A 294 -5.08 12.95 -9.98
CA ALA A 294 -4.10 13.94 -9.56
C ALA A 294 -2.70 13.32 -9.38
N THR A 295 -2.62 12.11 -8.81
CA THR A 295 -1.35 11.37 -8.69
C THR A 295 -0.78 11.04 -10.07
N ARG A 296 -1.59 10.59 -11.02
CA ARG A 296 -1.16 10.33 -12.40
C ARG A 296 -0.57 11.57 -13.06
N GLN A 297 -1.19 12.75 -12.90
CA GLN A 297 -0.68 13.99 -13.45
C GLN A 297 0.69 14.35 -12.85
N ALA A 298 0.85 14.23 -11.54
CA ALA A 298 2.14 14.49 -10.88
C ALA A 298 3.23 13.52 -11.35
N LEU A 299 2.92 12.22 -11.45
CA LEU A 299 3.86 11.22 -11.95
C LEU A 299 4.19 11.39 -13.42
N ALA A 300 3.27 11.90 -14.25
CA ALA A 300 3.56 12.20 -15.66
C ALA A 300 4.66 13.27 -15.80
N VAL A 301 4.62 14.32 -14.96
CA VAL A 301 5.68 15.35 -14.90
C VAL A 301 7.01 14.73 -14.48
N TRP A 302 7.01 13.90 -13.44
CA TRP A 302 8.20 13.21 -12.97
C TRP A 302 8.81 12.30 -14.04
N HIS A 303 7.99 11.48 -14.72
CA HIS A 303 8.45 10.62 -15.81
C HIS A 303 9.02 11.40 -16.99
N ALA A 304 8.39 12.52 -17.37
CA ALA A 304 8.90 13.37 -18.43
C ALA A 304 10.28 13.94 -18.07
N MET A 305 10.49 14.36 -16.82
CA MET A 305 11.78 14.83 -16.32
C MET A 305 12.85 13.73 -16.37
N GLN A 306 12.51 12.52 -15.90
CA GLN A 306 13.46 11.40 -15.89
C GLN A 306 13.84 10.91 -17.30
N ALA A 307 12.97 11.11 -18.29
CA ALA A 307 13.25 10.75 -19.69
C ALA A 307 14.25 11.69 -20.39
N LEU A 308 14.55 12.85 -19.79
CA LEU A 308 15.51 13.80 -20.34
C LEU A 308 16.94 13.26 -20.10
N HIS A 309 17.60 12.83 -21.17
CA HIS A 309 19.03 12.59 -21.15
C HIS A 309 19.73 13.94 -21.30
N VAL A 310 20.30 14.45 -20.21
CA VAL A 310 21.23 15.57 -20.31
C VAL A 310 22.44 15.03 -21.05
N GLY A 311 22.59 15.39 -22.31
CA GLY A 311 23.76 15.02 -23.11
C GLY A 311 25.02 15.44 -22.38
N ALA A 312 25.95 14.50 -22.19
CA ALA A 312 27.31 14.84 -21.80
C ALA A 312 27.86 15.79 -22.86
N ALA A 313 28.06 17.07 -22.46
CA ALA A 313 28.78 18.05 -23.26
C ALA A 313 30.27 17.74 -23.23
#